data_36c3781461dcb27f8d3e78c83f018882
#
_entry.id   36c3781461dcb27f8d3e78c83f018882
#
_cell.length_a   1.000
_cell.length_b   1.000
_cell.length_c   1.000
_cell.angle_alpha   90.00
_cell.angle_beta   90.00
_cell.angle_gamma   90.00
#
_symmetry.space_group_name_H-M   'P 1'
#
loop_
_entity.id
_entity.type
_entity.pdbx_description
1 polymer ?
#
loop_
_entity_poly.entity_id
_entity_poly.type
_entity_poly.pdbx_seq_one_letter_code
_entity_poly.pdbx_strand_id
1 'polypeptide(L)'
;MTKKCSGCGVLLQNDNIDKEGYVDDLNKDICERCFKLKYYGEYKEVTLDNKDYQNILNSIPKDSLVVYLTSLLSLNLDIANNFNNVIIVLTKKDLFPKSVKDYKLIDYVAKRVNNYLDIEVISSVKNYNLDSLMNKIKKYNNNKEVYFIGNTNSGKSTLINKIIKNYSEKDIEVTTSIYPSTTLNKIEIDLEGIHIVDTPGLISEGSIINKLDLKEIKRITPKKEIKPRSYQLKGKGSLIIDNKVRIDYFSNNNIAIYLANNLNIVKTGLDNSKLRNDIKKEFKLPKNKDIVIEDLCFIKFTEAANIDIYSLYNINIYDRDNLI
;
A
#
# COMPACT_ATOMS: atom_id res chain seq x y z
N MET A 1 -28.44 18.12 17.64
CA MET A 1 -27.51 17.35 18.50
C MET A 1 -26.67 16.46 17.61
N THR A 2 -25.37 16.56 17.69
CA THR A 2 -24.44 15.70 16.91
C THR A 2 -24.43 14.31 17.54
N LYS A 3 -24.95 13.31 16.82
CA LYS A 3 -25.04 11.92 17.25
C LYS A 3 -23.72 11.20 16.97
N LYS A 4 -23.29 10.34 17.89
CA LYS A 4 -22.10 9.51 17.72
C LYS A 4 -22.49 8.10 17.27
N CYS A 5 -21.67 7.49 16.45
CA CYS A 5 -21.81 6.09 16.05
C CYS A 5 -21.65 5.18 17.27
N SER A 6 -22.63 4.31 17.54
CA SER A 6 -22.58 3.35 18.66
C SER A 6 -21.48 2.29 18.50
N GLY A 7 -20.97 2.11 17.29
CA GLY A 7 -19.89 1.19 17.01
C GLY A 7 -18.50 1.82 17.21
N CYS A 8 -18.12 2.86 16.47
CA CYS A 8 -16.79 3.46 16.52
C CYS A 8 -16.74 4.85 17.19
N GLY A 9 -17.89 5.39 17.67
CA GLY A 9 -18.04 6.67 18.40
C GLY A 9 -17.71 7.94 17.64
N VAL A 10 -17.36 7.84 16.38
CA VAL A 10 -17.18 9.01 15.50
C VAL A 10 -18.52 9.72 15.34
N LEU A 11 -18.49 11.04 15.19
CA LEU A 11 -19.68 11.81 14.90
C LEU A 11 -20.31 11.36 13.58
N LEU A 12 -21.61 11.05 13.61
CA LEU A 12 -22.34 10.69 12.40
C LEU A 12 -22.48 11.90 11.49
N GLN A 13 -22.27 11.68 10.20
CA GLN A 13 -22.40 12.69 9.14
C GLN A 13 -22.96 12.04 7.86
N ASN A 14 -23.65 12.81 7.05
CA ASN A 14 -24.20 12.39 5.75
C ASN A 14 -23.66 13.19 4.57
N ASP A 15 -22.62 14.00 4.79
CA ASP A 15 -22.06 14.91 3.79
C ASP A 15 -21.09 14.20 2.83
N ASN A 16 -20.32 13.21 3.33
CA ASN A 16 -19.28 12.56 2.53
C ASN A 16 -19.17 11.05 2.85
N ILE A 17 -19.49 10.22 1.85
CA ILE A 17 -19.47 8.76 1.94
C ILE A 17 -18.08 8.15 2.21
N ASP A 18 -17.02 8.87 1.86
CA ASP A 18 -15.63 8.42 2.03
C ASP A 18 -15.02 8.85 3.36
N LYS A 19 -15.71 9.72 4.10
CA LYS A 19 -15.30 10.15 5.44
C LYS A 19 -15.90 9.26 6.53
N GLU A 20 -15.26 9.32 7.68
CA GLU A 20 -15.71 8.64 8.89
C GLU A 20 -17.11 9.06 9.31
N GLY A 21 -17.81 8.14 9.99
CA GLY A 21 -19.13 8.44 10.53
C GLY A 21 -20.24 8.53 9.48
N TYR A 22 -19.96 8.23 8.21
CA TYR A 22 -20.99 8.33 7.17
C TYR A 22 -22.18 7.43 7.44
N VAL A 23 -23.35 8.03 7.30
CA VAL A 23 -24.67 7.39 7.26
C VAL A 23 -25.49 8.05 6.16
N ASP A 24 -26.33 7.27 5.50
CA ASP A 24 -27.31 7.80 4.53
C ASP A 24 -28.46 8.57 5.24
N ASP A 25 -28.72 8.24 6.53
CA ASP A 25 -29.71 8.88 7.39
C ASP A 25 -29.09 9.11 8.79
N LEU A 26 -29.06 10.37 9.26
CA LEU A 26 -28.54 10.76 10.57
C LEU A 26 -29.35 10.21 11.77
N ASN A 27 -30.53 9.64 11.52
CA ASN A 27 -31.29 8.94 12.55
C ASN A 27 -30.68 7.56 12.92
N LYS A 28 -29.80 7.01 12.09
CA LYS A 28 -29.11 5.75 12.37
C LYS A 28 -28.19 5.88 13.58
N ASP A 29 -27.98 4.74 14.27
CA ASP A 29 -27.12 4.66 15.45
C ASP A 29 -25.70 4.20 15.12
N ILE A 30 -25.49 3.65 13.93
CA ILE A 30 -24.25 3.03 13.52
C ILE A 30 -23.85 3.51 12.11
N CYS A 31 -22.58 3.92 11.94
CA CYS A 31 -22.09 4.35 10.63
C CYS A 31 -22.00 3.18 9.64
N GLU A 32 -22.00 3.49 8.34
CA GLU A 32 -21.99 2.47 7.28
C GLU A 32 -20.80 1.50 7.40
N ARG A 33 -19.63 2.01 7.77
CA ARG A 33 -18.43 1.18 8.00
C ARG A 33 -18.64 0.15 9.10
N CYS A 34 -19.09 0.58 10.28
CA CYS A 34 -19.36 -0.32 11.39
C CYS A 34 -20.52 -1.27 11.11
N PHE A 35 -21.52 -0.81 10.37
CA PHE A 35 -22.64 -1.65 9.95
C PHE A 35 -22.15 -2.78 9.01
N LYS A 36 -21.37 -2.45 7.99
CA LYS A 36 -20.79 -3.43 7.06
C LYS A 36 -19.88 -4.42 7.77
N LEU A 37 -19.04 -3.93 8.68
CA LEU A 37 -18.15 -4.79 9.45
C LEU A 37 -18.96 -5.76 10.34
N LYS A 38 -19.96 -5.26 11.08
CA LYS A 38 -20.75 -6.06 12.03
C LYS A 38 -21.64 -7.09 11.34
N TYR A 39 -22.30 -6.72 10.25
CA TYR A 39 -23.32 -7.57 9.63
C TYR A 39 -22.86 -8.34 8.39
N TYR A 40 -21.80 -7.87 7.72
CA TYR A 40 -21.30 -8.49 6.50
C TYR A 40 -19.84 -8.93 6.63
N GLY A 41 -19.16 -8.63 7.74
CA GLY A 41 -17.72 -8.89 7.90
C GLY A 41 -16.86 -8.11 6.91
N GLU A 42 -17.39 -7.02 6.33
CA GLU A 42 -16.70 -6.19 5.36
C GLU A 42 -16.04 -5.00 6.06
N TYR A 43 -14.72 -4.95 6.03
CA TYR A 43 -13.94 -3.85 6.58
C TYR A 43 -13.61 -2.80 5.51
N LYS A 44 -13.86 -1.50 5.79
CA LYS A 44 -13.43 -0.37 4.98
C LYS A 44 -12.40 0.46 5.76
N GLU A 45 -11.21 0.61 5.19
CA GLU A 45 -10.10 1.38 5.78
C GLU A 45 -10.44 2.87 5.86
N VAL A 46 -10.00 3.51 6.95
CA VAL A 46 -9.98 4.97 7.09
C VAL A 46 -8.57 5.44 6.78
N THR A 47 -8.47 6.59 6.15
CA THR A 47 -7.19 7.20 5.79
C THR A 47 -6.98 8.49 6.55
N LEU A 48 -5.74 8.75 6.97
CA LEU A 48 -5.34 9.94 7.70
C LEU A 48 -4.21 10.66 6.98
N ASP A 49 -4.08 11.96 7.23
CA ASP A 49 -2.93 12.73 6.79
C ASP A 49 -1.65 12.33 7.57
N ASN A 50 -0.50 12.84 7.10
CA ASN A 50 0.80 12.47 7.67
C ASN A 50 0.96 12.84 9.14
N LYS A 51 0.37 13.94 9.59
CA LYS A 51 0.52 14.45 10.95
C LYS A 51 -0.24 13.60 11.96
N ASP A 52 -1.48 13.28 11.62
CA ASP A 52 -2.31 12.42 12.46
C ASP A 52 -1.79 10.98 12.49
N TYR A 53 -1.24 10.50 11.37
CA TYR A 53 -0.64 9.19 11.29
C TYR A 53 0.61 9.05 12.17
N GLN A 54 1.49 10.06 12.24
CA GLN A 54 2.63 10.05 13.16
C GLN A 54 2.18 9.97 14.62
N ASN A 55 1.11 10.65 14.98
CA ASN A 55 0.52 10.55 16.31
C ASN A 55 0.07 9.12 16.62
N ILE A 56 -0.49 8.42 15.63
CA ILE A 56 -0.85 6.99 15.77
C ILE A 56 0.39 6.13 15.98
N LEU A 57 1.39 6.26 15.12
CA LEU A 57 2.63 5.46 15.25
C LEU A 57 3.26 5.64 16.64
N ASN A 58 3.30 6.88 17.14
CA ASN A 58 3.84 7.20 18.45
C ASN A 58 2.98 6.66 19.61
N SER A 59 1.70 6.41 19.38
CA SER A 59 0.77 5.87 20.40
C SER A 59 0.82 4.35 20.53
N ILE A 60 1.46 3.65 19.58
CA ILE A 60 1.60 2.18 19.63
C ILE A 60 2.55 1.83 20.78
N PRO A 61 2.13 0.98 21.74
CA PRO A 61 3.02 0.56 22.82
C PRO A 61 4.27 -0.14 22.29
N LYS A 62 5.43 0.19 22.84
CA LYS A 62 6.74 -0.29 22.33
C LYS A 62 6.90 -1.81 22.37
N ASP A 63 6.14 -2.48 23.20
CA ASP A 63 6.17 -3.91 23.41
C ASP A 63 5.06 -4.67 22.65
N SER A 64 4.20 -3.94 21.94
CA SER A 64 3.17 -4.54 21.06
C SER A 64 3.80 -5.13 19.80
N LEU A 65 3.16 -6.16 19.26
CA LEU A 65 3.52 -6.71 17.97
C LEU A 65 2.94 -5.81 16.86
N VAL A 66 3.81 -5.42 15.93
CA VAL A 66 3.41 -4.65 14.75
C VAL A 66 3.48 -5.54 13.51
N VAL A 67 2.40 -5.58 12.74
CA VAL A 67 2.33 -6.19 11.41
C VAL A 67 2.33 -5.05 10.40
N TYR A 68 3.50 -4.80 9.81
CA TYR A 68 3.68 -3.71 8.85
C TYR A 68 3.50 -4.21 7.42
N LEU A 69 2.47 -3.69 6.75
CA LEU A 69 2.13 -4.07 5.38
C LEU A 69 2.70 -3.07 4.36
N THR A 70 3.41 -3.58 3.39
CA THR A 70 3.89 -2.79 2.25
C THR A 70 3.68 -3.54 0.93
N SER A 71 3.27 -2.80 -0.11
CA SER A 71 3.06 -3.37 -1.43
C SER A 71 4.39 -3.59 -2.15
N LEU A 72 4.58 -4.74 -2.77
CA LEU A 72 5.75 -5.00 -3.62
C LEU A 72 5.90 -4.02 -4.79
N LEU A 73 4.81 -3.40 -5.25
CA LEU A 73 4.84 -2.42 -6.35
C LEU A 73 5.47 -1.09 -5.92
N SER A 74 5.11 -0.62 -4.72
CA SER A 74 5.57 0.66 -4.14
C SER A 74 6.20 0.37 -2.78
N LEU A 75 7.24 -0.49 -2.78
CA LEU A 75 7.89 -0.97 -1.56
C LEU A 75 8.52 0.20 -0.81
N ASN A 76 7.97 0.51 0.36
CA ASN A 76 8.51 1.45 1.33
C ASN A 76 8.83 0.70 2.63
N LEU A 77 10.01 0.90 3.18
CA LEU A 77 10.49 0.22 4.38
C LEU A 77 10.78 1.18 5.55
N ASP A 78 10.63 2.49 5.33
CA ASP A 78 11.03 3.51 6.31
C ASP A 78 10.28 3.35 7.64
N ILE A 79 8.98 3.07 7.56
CA ILE A 79 8.12 2.91 8.74
C ILE A 79 8.53 1.70 9.59
N ALA A 80 8.99 0.62 8.97
CA ALA A 80 9.38 -0.59 9.68
C ALA A 80 10.50 -0.35 10.70
N ASN A 81 11.42 0.58 10.40
CA ASN A 81 12.55 0.90 11.27
C ASN A 81 12.14 1.62 12.59
N ASN A 82 10.90 2.07 12.71
CA ASN A 82 10.39 2.71 13.94
C ASN A 82 10.01 1.68 15.02
N PHE A 83 9.99 0.38 14.70
CA PHE A 83 9.53 -0.67 15.61
C PHE A 83 10.57 -1.75 15.82
N ASN A 84 10.65 -2.24 17.07
CA ASN A 84 11.52 -3.36 17.41
C ASN A 84 10.80 -4.72 17.20
N ASN A 85 9.50 -4.77 17.48
CA ASN A 85 8.69 -5.97 17.38
C ASN A 85 7.83 -5.93 16.12
N VAL A 86 8.43 -6.04 14.94
CA VAL A 86 7.72 -5.92 13.66
C VAL A 86 7.84 -7.17 12.81
N ILE A 87 6.70 -7.62 12.28
CA ILE A 87 6.63 -8.56 11.16
C ILE A 87 6.39 -7.73 9.90
N ILE A 88 7.28 -7.81 8.92
CA ILE A 88 7.14 -7.10 7.65
C ILE A 88 6.38 -7.99 6.67
N VAL A 89 5.27 -7.48 6.15
CA VAL A 89 4.40 -8.23 5.24
C VAL A 89 4.44 -7.60 3.85
N LEU A 90 5.02 -8.36 2.91
CA LEU A 90 5.11 -7.98 1.51
C LEU A 90 3.85 -8.47 0.78
N THR A 91 3.00 -7.55 0.41
CA THR A 91 1.67 -7.84 -0.14
C THR A 91 1.64 -7.87 -1.67
N LYS A 92 0.52 -8.33 -2.24
CA LYS A 92 0.24 -8.34 -3.68
C LYS A 92 1.18 -9.23 -4.49
N LYS A 93 1.65 -10.34 -3.91
CA LYS A 93 2.51 -11.32 -4.60
C LYS A 93 1.87 -11.85 -5.89
N ASP A 94 0.56 -11.97 -5.94
CA ASP A 94 -0.22 -12.40 -7.11
C ASP A 94 -0.09 -11.50 -8.34
N LEU A 95 0.37 -10.26 -8.15
CA LEU A 95 0.64 -9.33 -9.24
C LEU A 95 2.03 -9.53 -9.87
N PHE A 96 2.90 -10.30 -9.23
CA PHE A 96 4.26 -10.56 -9.72
C PHE A 96 4.34 -11.87 -10.49
N PRO A 97 5.23 -11.95 -11.50
CA PRO A 97 5.46 -13.21 -12.22
C PRO A 97 5.80 -14.36 -11.26
N LYS A 98 5.30 -15.55 -11.55
CA LYS A 98 5.56 -16.78 -10.75
C LYS A 98 7.04 -17.12 -10.64
N SER A 99 7.85 -16.65 -11.58
CA SER A 99 9.31 -16.80 -11.56
C SER A 99 10.00 -16.02 -10.44
N VAL A 100 9.36 -14.99 -9.91
CA VAL A 100 9.87 -14.20 -8.78
C VAL A 100 9.70 -15.00 -7.50
N LYS A 101 10.81 -15.48 -6.94
CA LYS A 101 10.83 -16.33 -5.76
C LYS A 101 10.77 -15.52 -4.47
N ASP A 102 10.00 -15.97 -3.48
CA ASP A 102 9.80 -15.27 -2.21
C ASP A 102 11.09 -15.03 -1.45
N TYR A 103 11.99 -16.01 -1.43
CA TYR A 103 13.28 -15.87 -0.74
C TYR A 103 14.11 -14.68 -1.25
N LYS A 104 14.01 -14.32 -2.55
CA LYS A 104 14.71 -13.15 -3.11
C LYS A 104 14.09 -11.85 -2.59
N LEU A 105 12.78 -11.80 -2.46
CA LEU A 105 12.07 -10.64 -1.92
C LEU A 105 12.35 -10.47 -0.42
N ILE A 106 12.37 -11.58 0.31
CA ILE A 106 12.72 -11.60 1.73
C ILE A 106 14.17 -11.14 1.94
N ASP A 107 15.12 -11.69 1.19
CA ASP A 107 16.54 -11.29 1.25
C ASP A 107 16.74 -9.80 0.89
N TYR A 108 15.98 -9.31 -0.11
CA TYR A 108 16.00 -7.89 -0.50
C TYR A 108 15.62 -6.98 0.68
N VAL A 109 14.54 -7.32 1.40
CA VAL A 109 14.05 -6.55 2.55
C VAL A 109 14.97 -6.72 3.75
N ALA A 110 15.39 -7.94 4.06
CA ALA A 110 16.27 -8.26 5.18
C ALA A 110 17.60 -7.47 5.17
N LYS A 111 18.10 -7.14 3.98
CA LYS A 111 19.33 -6.32 3.82
C LYS A 111 19.10 -4.82 4.04
N ARG A 112 17.85 -4.36 4.18
CA ARG A 112 17.49 -2.92 4.22
C ARG A 112 16.76 -2.49 5.49
N VAL A 113 16.38 -3.44 6.31
CA VAL A 113 15.73 -3.17 7.60
C VAL A 113 16.59 -3.74 8.70
N ASN A 114 16.88 -2.89 9.71
CA ASN A 114 17.80 -3.28 10.79
C ASN A 114 17.15 -4.19 11.82
N ASN A 115 15.88 -3.96 12.14
CA ASN A 115 15.16 -4.69 13.18
C ASN A 115 13.84 -5.24 12.63
N TYR A 116 13.66 -6.53 12.70
CA TYR A 116 12.39 -7.21 12.41
C TYR A 116 12.37 -8.58 13.10
N LEU A 117 11.18 -9.06 13.43
CA LEU A 117 10.99 -10.42 13.96
C LEU A 117 10.92 -11.45 12.84
N ASP A 118 10.21 -11.09 11.76
CA ASP A 118 10.03 -11.95 10.60
C ASP A 118 9.63 -11.14 9.35
N ILE A 119 9.76 -11.77 8.18
CA ILE A 119 9.27 -11.21 6.91
C ILE A 119 8.38 -12.27 6.25
N GLU A 120 7.23 -11.86 5.74
CA GLU A 120 6.32 -12.75 5.01
C GLU A 120 5.89 -12.15 3.68
N VAL A 121 5.80 -13.00 2.65
CA VAL A 121 5.33 -12.62 1.31
C VAL A 121 3.96 -13.22 1.08
N ILE A 122 2.95 -12.40 0.88
CA ILE A 122 1.56 -12.85 0.80
C ILE A 122 0.80 -12.39 -0.44
N SER A 123 -0.26 -13.10 -0.73
CA SER A 123 -1.39 -12.60 -1.53
C SER A 123 -2.70 -12.86 -0.82
N SER A 124 -3.34 -11.82 -0.32
CA SER A 124 -4.66 -11.92 0.29
C SER A 124 -5.73 -12.38 -0.72
N VAL A 125 -5.60 -11.96 -1.99
CA VAL A 125 -6.55 -12.34 -3.07
C VAL A 125 -6.46 -13.83 -3.38
N LYS A 126 -5.25 -14.41 -3.37
CA LYS A 126 -5.00 -15.83 -3.68
C LYS A 126 -4.90 -16.72 -2.46
N ASN A 127 -5.11 -16.22 -1.27
CA ASN A 127 -4.95 -16.97 -0.03
C ASN A 127 -3.53 -17.55 0.15
N TYR A 128 -2.54 -16.85 -0.39
CA TYR A 128 -1.15 -17.33 -0.41
C TYR A 128 -0.42 -16.89 0.85
N ASN A 129 0.17 -17.85 1.56
CA ASN A 129 0.94 -17.69 2.81
C ASN A 129 0.17 -17.03 3.97
N LEU A 130 -1.17 -17.03 3.98
CA LEU A 130 -1.93 -16.43 5.08
C LEU A 130 -1.82 -17.27 6.37
N ASP A 131 -1.86 -18.60 6.27
CA ASP A 131 -1.66 -19.47 7.44
C ASP A 131 -0.25 -19.32 8.03
N SER A 132 0.77 -19.16 7.16
CA SER A 132 2.14 -18.85 7.58
C SER A 132 2.20 -17.53 8.36
N LEU A 133 1.57 -16.48 7.84
CA LEU A 133 1.50 -15.19 8.53
C LEU A 133 0.78 -15.31 9.89
N MET A 134 -0.37 -15.98 9.94
CA MET A 134 -1.11 -16.17 11.20
C MET A 134 -0.30 -16.97 12.23
N ASN A 135 0.41 -17.99 11.80
CA ASN A 135 1.30 -18.75 12.68
C ASN A 135 2.46 -17.89 13.23
N LYS A 136 3.04 -17.00 12.40
CA LYS A 136 4.07 -16.05 12.84
C LYS A 136 3.48 -15.04 13.84
N ILE A 137 2.28 -14.51 13.59
CA ILE A 137 1.59 -13.62 14.52
C ILE A 137 1.36 -14.34 15.85
N LYS A 138 0.82 -15.56 15.85
CA LYS A 138 0.62 -16.37 17.07
C LYS A 138 1.93 -16.63 17.82
N LYS A 139 3.02 -16.91 17.10
CA LYS A 139 4.35 -17.16 17.69
C LYS A 139 4.91 -15.94 18.41
N TYR A 140 4.74 -14.74 17.86
CA TYR A 140 5.33 -13.53 18.39
C TYR A 140 4.35 -12.67 19.22
N ASN A 141 3.06 -13.01 19.19
CA ASN A 141 2.06 -12.35 20.01
C ASN A 141 2.12 -12.87 21.45
N ASN A 142 2.72 -12.13 22.33
CA ASN A 142 2.82 -12.43 23.77
C ASN A 142 1.54 -12.08 24.54
N ASN A 143 0.36 -12.44 24.03
CA ASN A 143 -0.96 -12.09 24.56
C ASN A 143 -1.19 -10.56 24.66
N LYS A 144 -0.60 -9.81 23.72
CA LYS A 144 -0.74 -8.36 23.61
C LYS A 144 -1.49 -8.00 22.32
N GLU A 145 -1.83 -6.74 22.21
CA GLU A 145 -2.42 -6.20 20.99
C GLU A 145 -1.47 -6.32 19.79
N VAL A 146 -2.02 -6.67 18.65
CA VAL A 146 -1.31 -6.79 17.36
C VAL A 146 -1.76 -5.65 16.45
N TYR A 147 -0.88 -4.71 16.21
CA TYR A 147 -1.16 -3.52 15.41
C TYR A 147 -0.89 -3.76 13.94
N PHE A 148 -1.94 -3.64 13.10
CA PHE A 148 -1.81 -3.69 11.65
C PHE A 148 -1.63 -2.27 11.10
N ILE A 149 -0.48 -1.98 10.53
CA ILE A 149 -0.13 -0.68 9.98
C ILE A 149 0.30 -0.77 8.51
N GLY A 150 0.13 0.29 7.76
CA GLY A 150 0.56 0.35 6.35
C GLY A 150 0.00 1.56 5.63
N ASN A 151 0.62 1.88 4.49
CA ASN A 151 0.16 2.95 3.62
C ASN A 151 -1.18 2.57 2.97
N THR A 152 -1.94 3.58 2.55
CA THR A 152 -3.08 3.34 1.64
C THR A 152 -2.62 2.50 0.46
N ASN A 153 -3.50 1.66 -0.04
CA ASN A 153 -3.20 0.71 -1.11
C ASN A 153 -2.11 -0.35 -0.78
N SER A 154 -1.65 -0.46 0.46
CA SER A 154 -0.76 -1.55 0.88
C SER A 154 -1.43 -2.94 0.88
N GLY A 155 -2.74 -2.99 0.84
CA GLY A 155 -3.53 -4.23 0.90
C GLY A 155 -4.00 -4.60 2.31
N LYS A 156 -3.89 -3.68 3.29
CA LYS A 156 -4.25 -3.89 4.70
C LYS A 156 -5.72 -4.31 4.85
N SER A 157 -6.68 -3.55 4.33
CA SER A 157 -8.12 -3.88 4.40
C SER A 157 -8.44 -5.20 3.71
N THR A 158 -7.77 -5.49 2.58
CA THR A 158 -7.95 -6.77 1.88
C THR A 158 -7.46 -7.95 2.72
N LEU A 159 -6.33 -7.77 3.41
CA LEU A 159 -5.79 -8.79 4.31
C LEU A 159 -6.72 -9.01 5.51
N ILE A 160 -7.12 -7.94 6.19
CA ILE A 160 -8.01 -8.03 7.36
C ILE A 160 -9.32 -8.72 7.00
N ASN A 161 -9.99 -8.31 5.92
CA ASN A 161 -11.20 -8.97 5.44
C ASN A 161 -10.97 -10.46 5.14
N LYS A 162 -9.80 -10.80 4.61
CA LYS A 162 -9.46 -12.18 4.31
C LYS A 162 -9.18 -13.00 5.57
N ILE A 163 -8.51 -12.40 6.55
CA ILE A 163 -8.27 -13.01 7.86
C ILE A 163 -9.62 -13.26 8.56
N ILE A 164 -10.49 -12.26 8.63
CA ILE A 164 -11.83 -12.40 9.20
C ILE A 164 -12.57 -13.56 8.52
N LYS A 165 -12.60 -13.57 7.18
CA LYS A 165 -13.32 -14.62 6.43
C LYS A 165 -12.76 -16.04 6.66
N ASN A 166 -11.45 -16.18 6.83
CA ASN A 166 -10.81 -17.50 6.92
C ASN A 166 -10.79 -18.06 8.35
N TYR A 167 -10.69 -17.19 9.35
CA TYR A 167 -10.36 -17.57 10.72
C TYR A 167 -11.42 -17.16 11.74
N SER A 168 -12.49 -16.44 11.34
CA SER A 168 -13.59 -16.21 12.27
C SER A 168 -14.54 -17.40 12.27
N GLU A 169 -14.82 -17.94 13.43
CA GLU A 169 -16.01 -18.70 13.70
C GLU A 169 -17.23 -17.76 13.69
N LYS A 170 -18.47 -18.30 13.56
CA LYS A 170 -19.69 -17.51 13.27
C LYS A 170 -20.04 -16.36 14.24
N ASP A 171 -19.37 -16.25 15.38
CA ASP A 171 -19.58 -15.22 16.38
C ASP A 171 -18.35 -14.31 16.53
N ILE A 172 -18.18 -13.37 15.59
CA ILE A 172 -17.16 -12.32 15.74
C ILE A 172 -17.70 -11.30 16.74
N GLU A 173 -17.11 -11.21 17.91
CA GLU A 173 -17.20 -10.00 18.72
C GLU A 173 -16.28 -8.94 18.10
N VAL A 174 -16.82 -8.17 17.16
CA VAL A 174 -16.16 -6.95 16.70
C VAL A 174 -16.47 -5.88 17.74
N THR A 175 -15.59 -5.74 18.70
CA THR A 175 -15.66 -4.64 19.64
C THR A 175 -14.98 -3.42 19.02
N THR A 176 -15.77 -2.37 18.84
CA THR A 176 -15.25 -1.06 18.50
C THR A 176 -15.03 -0.30 19.79
N SER A 177 -13.83 -0.36 20.34
CA SER A 177 -13.53 0.40 21.55
C SER A 177 -13.07 1.82 21.17
N ILE A 178 -13.74 2.79 21.81
CA ILE A 178 -13.32 4.18 21.79
C ILE A 178 -12.68 4.43 23.14
N TYR A 179 -11.36 4.50 23.15
CA TYR A 179 -10.72 5.10 24.32
C TYR A 179 -10.96 6.61 24.29
N PRO A 180 -11.58 7.20 25.33
CA PRO A 180 -11.92 8.62 25.36
C PRO A 180 -10.71 9.57 25.35
N SER A 181 -9.50 9.03 25.42
CA SER A 181 -8.26 9.82 25.56
C SER A 181 -7.39 9.89 24.29
N THR A 182 -7.79 9.24 23.18
CA THR A 182 -7.05 9.32 21.92
C THR A 182 -8.02 9.53 20.76
N THR A 183 -7.79 10.57 19.99
CA THR A 183 -8.49 10.96 18.74
C THR A 183 -8.32 9.93 17.59
N LEU A 184 -8.10 8.65 17.91
CA LEU A 184 -7.66 7.65 16.96
C LEU A 184 -8.75 6.59 16.77
N ASN A 185 -9.30 6.53 15.56
CA ASN A 185 -10.29 5.53 15.13
C ASN A 185 -9.63 4.17 14.91
N LYS A 186 -9.36 3.46 15.98
CA LYS A 186 -8.89 2.08 15.94
C LYS A 186 -10.09 1.15 15.86
N ILE A 187 -9.98 0.11 15.03
CA ILE A 187 -10.93 -1.02 15.03
C ILE A 187 -10.22 -2.20 15.66
N GLU A 188 -10.86 -2.80 16.65
CA GLU A 188 -10.36 -3.95 17.37
C GLU A 188 -11.12 -5.19 16.92
N ILE A 189 -10.41 -6.27 16.64
CA ILE A 189 -10.95 -7.53 16.13
C ILE A 189 -10.32 -8.66 16.92
N ASP A 190 -11.13 -9.43 17.64
CA ASP A 190 -10.69 -10.63 18.34
C ASP A 190 -10.85 -11.85 17.43
N LEU A 191 -9.74 -12.53 17.16
CA LEU A 191 -9.69 -13.72 16.31
C LEU A 191 -8.80 -14.77 16.93
N GLU A 192 -9.36 -15.92 17.27
CA GLU A 192 -8.59 -17.08 17.80
C GLU A 192 -7.62 -16.71 18.94
N GLY A 193 -8.00 -15.79 19.83
CA GLY A 193 -7.17 -15.29 20.92
C GLY A 193 -6.11 -14.27 20.50
N ILE A 194 -6.17 -13.74 19.29
CA ILE A 194 -5.35 -12.62 18.82
C ILE A 194 -6.21 -11.37 18.82
N HIS A 195 -5.79 -10.36 19.59
CA HIS A 195 -6.42 -9.05 19.61
C HIS A 195 -5.78 -8.15 18.54
N ILE A 196 -6.43 -8.02 17.39
CA ILE A 196 -5.96 -7.21 16.25
C ILE A 196 -6.47 -5.79 16.40
N VAL A 197 -5.55 -4.84 16.37
CA VAL A 197 -5.84 -3.41 16.31
C VAL A 197 -5.53 -2.90 14.91
N ASP A 198 -6.56 -2.56 14.16
CA ASP A 198 -6.38 -1.95 12.86
C ASP A 198 -6.20 -0.44 13.00
N THR A 199 -5.15 0.09 12.39
CA THR A 199 -4.90 1.52 12.33
C THR A 199 -5.37 2.09 10.98
N PRO A 200 -5.78 3.36 10.93
CA PRO A 200 -6.02 4.03 9.66
C PRO A 200 -4.82 3.93 8.72
N GLY A 201 -5.06 3.90 7.41
CA GLY A 201 -3.99 3.89 6.42
C GLY A 201 -3.33 5.25 6.26
N LEU A 202 -2.01 5.28 6.11
CA LEU A 202 -1.27 6.49 5.78
C LEU A 202 -1.54 6.89 4.33
N ILE A 203 -2.01 8.11 4.11
CA ILE A 203 -2.06 8.70 2.77
C ILE A 203 -0.64 9.13 2.37
N SER A 204 -0.10 8.52 1.33
CA SER A 204 1.09 9.06 0.68
C SER A 204 0.69 10.23 -0.22
N GLU A 205 0.99 11.45 0.17
CA GLU A 205 0.65 12.67 -0.61
C GLU A 205 1.20 12.62 -2.04
N GLY A 206 2.32 11.92 -2.22
CA GLY A 206 2.95 11.72 -3.51
C GLY A 206 2.42 10.54 -4.31
N SER A 207 1.46 9.78 -3.81
CA SER A 207 0.83 8.71 -4.59
C SER A 207 -0.02 9.28 -5.72
N ILE A 208 0.14 8.74 -6.94
CA ILE A 208 -0.67 9.16 -8.10
C ILE A 208 -2.16 8.89 -7.87
N ILE A 209 -2.52 7.92 -7.06
CA ILE A 209 -3.92 7.58 -6.75
C ILE A 209 -4.68 8.76 -6.17
N ASN A 210 -4.02 9.59 -5.36
CA ASN A 210 -4.65 10.77 -4.75
C ASN A 210 -4.91 11.93 -5.73
N LYS A 211 -4.44 11.80 -6.97
CA LYS A 211 -4.56 12.82 -8.03
C LYS A 211 -5.55 12.43 -9.12
N LEU A 212 -6.13 11.23 -9.03
CA LEU A 212 -6.95 10.63 -10.07
C LEU A 212 -8.39 10.38 -9.59
N ASP A 213 -9.33 10.38 -10.51
CA ASP A 213 -10.69 9.96 -10.25
C ASP A 213 -10.81 8.43 -10.07
N LEU A 214 -11.93 7.95 -9.54
CA LEU A 214 -12.16 6.52 -9.27
C LEU A 214 -12.07 5.64 -10.52
N LYS A 215 -12.43 6.16 -11.70
CA LYS A 215 -12.36 5.41 -12.97
C LYS A 215 -10.91 5.21 -13.39
N GLU A 216 -10.11 6.26 -13.27
CA GLU A 216 -8.68 6.20 -13.55
C GLU A 216 -7.93 5.33 -12.54
N ILE A 217 -8.23 5.44 -11.24
CA ILE A 217 -7.67 4.57 -10.19
C ILE A 217 -7.93 3.11 -10.52
N LYS A 218 -9.19 2.75 -10.84
CA LYS A 218 -9.53 1.37 -11.24
C LYS A 218 -8.76 0.90 -12.47
N ARG A 219 -8.38 1.81 -13.37
CA ARG A 219 -7.65 1.53 -14.60
C ARG A 219 -6.16 1.32 -14.36
N ILE A 220 -5.52 2.14 -13.52
CA ILE A 220 -4.08 2.03 -13.22
C ILE A 220 -3.76 0.92 -12.22
N THR A 221 -4.72 0.53 -11.38
CA THR A 221 -4.51 -0.53 -10.37
C THR A 221 -4.49 -1.90 -11.03
N PRO A 222 -3.37 -2.64 -10.95
CA PRO A 222 -3.29 -3.99 -11.51
C PRO A 222 -4.26 -4.95 -10.79
N LYS A 223 -4.97 -5.77 -11.57
CA LYS A 223 -5.91 -6.79 -11.06
C LYS A 223 -5.49 -8.22 -11.37
N LYS A 224 -4.44 -8.38 -12.16
CA LYS A 224 -3.91 -9.68 -12.63
C LYS A 224 -2.39 -9.60 -12.64
N GLU A 225 -1.76 -10.75 -12.71
CA GLU A 225 -0.31 -10.86 -12.89
C GLU A 225 0.17 -9.90 -13.97
N ILE A 226 1.14 -9.06 -13.60
CA ILE A 226 1.74 -8.07 -14.48
C ILE A 226 2.64 -8.79 -15.48
N LYS A 227 2.43 -8.51 -16.76
CA LYS A 227 3.31 -8.93 -17.85
C LYS A 227 4.32 -7.81 -18.10
N PRO A 228 5.58 -7.96 -17.67
CA PRO A 228 6.60 -6.92 -17.86
C PRO A 228 6.75 -6.60 -19.34
N ARG A 229 6.85 -5.31 -19.67
CA ARG A 229 7.13 -4.86 -21.03
C ARG A 229 8.59 -4.47 -21.15
N SER A 230 9.33 -5.22 -21.94
CA SER A 230 10.75 -5.01 -22.16
C SER A 230 10.99 -4.10 -23.36
N TYR A 231 11.92 -3.17 -23.21
CA TYR A 231 12.36 -2.26 -24.28
C TYR A 231 13.86 -2.23 -24.37
N GLN A 232 14.36 -2.30 -25.59
CA GLN A 232 15.72 -1.92 -25.93
C GLN A 232 15.73 -0.42 -26.24
N LEU A 233 16.34 0.36 -25.39
CA LEU A 233 16.56 1.78 -25.62
C LEU A 233 17.85 1.96 -26.39
N LYS A 234 17.81 2.72 -27.51
CA LYS A 234 18.95 3.01 -28.35
C LYS A 234 19.12 4.52 -28.47
N GLY A 235 20.31 5.03 -28.18
CA GLY A 235 20.63 6.46 -28.28
C GLY A 235 19.79 7.29 -27.29
N LYS A 236 19.04 8.25 -27.84
CA LYS A 236 18.18 9.17 -27.08
C LYS A 236 16.74 9.02 -27.54
N GLY A 237 15.81 9.22 -26.64
CA GLY A 237 14.37 9.14 -26.94
C GLY A 237 13.50 9.29 -25.71
N SER A 238 12.23 9.05 -25.88
CA SER A 238 11.22 9.22 -24.82
C SER A 238 10.29 8.02 -24.75
N LEU A 239 9.84 7.72 -23.52
CA LEU A 239 8.73 6.81 -23.23
C LEU A 239 7.62 7.61 -22.59
N ILE A 240 6.41 7.51 -23.10
CA ILE A 240 5.22 8.15 -22.52
C ILE A 240 4.32 7.05 -21.97
N ILE A 241 4.13 7.05 -20.66
CA ILE A 241 3.32 6.08 -19.93
C ILE A 241 1.92 6.69 -19.69
N ASP A 242 0.93 6.13 -20.36
CA ASP A 242 -0.50 6.42 -20.19
C ASP A 242 -0.84 7.91 -20.22
N ASN A 243 -0.11 8.71 -20.98
CA ASN A 243 -0.22 10.17 -21.05
C ASN A 243 -0.10 10.89 -19.68
N LYS A 244 0.46 10.24 -18.67
CA LYS A 244 0.61 10.78 -17.31
C LYS A 244 2.05 11.06 -16.93
N VAL A 245 2.97 10.26 -17.46
CA VAL A 245 4.40 10.36 -17.18
C VAL A 245 5.17 10.19 -18.48
N ARG A 246 6.18 11.04 -18.67
CA ARG A 246 7.17 10.97 -19.75
C ARG A 246 8.54 10.71 -19.14
N ILE A 247 9.32 9.85 -19.77
CA ILE A 247 10.70 9.52 -19.40
C ILE A 247 11.58 9.74 -20.60
N ASP A 248 12.44 10.76 -20.54
CA ASP A 248 13.47 11.01 -21.53
C ASP A 248 14.74 10.24 -21.13
N TYR A 249 15.29 9.47 -22.04
CA TYR A 249 16.53 8.72 -21.85
C TYR A 249 17.60 9.18 -22.83
N PHE A 250 18.87 9.12 -22.41
CA PHE A 250 20.01 9.69 -23.15
C PHE A 250 21.10 8.68 -23.46
N SER A 251 20.87 7.39 -23.20
CA SER A 251 21.84 6.32 -23.44
C SER A 251 21.15 5.00 -23.80
N ASN A 252 21.95 4.08 -24.34
CA ASN A 252 21.47 2.70 -24.54
C ASN A 252 21.17 2.03 -23.22
N ASN A 253 20.08 1.29 -23.15
CA ASN A 253 19.72 0.49 -21.97
C ASN A 253 18.74 -0.64 -22.34
N ASN A 254 18.70 -1.69 -21.54
CA ASN A 254 17.63 -2.66 -21.55
C ASN A 254 16.77 -2.44 -20.32
N ILE A 255 15.50 -2.17 -20.52
CA ILE A 255 14.56 -1.89 -19.42
C ILE A 255 13.39 -2.86 -19.43
N ALA A 256 12.83 -3.08 -18.25
CA ALA A 256 11.54 -3.77 -18.08
C ALA A 256 10.60 -2.91 -17.25
N ILE A 257 9.40 -2.65 -17.76
CA ILE A 257 8.39 -1.80 -17.12
C ILE A 257 7.29 -2.70 -16.54
N TYR A 258 7.06 -2.56 -15.25
CA TYR A 258 6.04 -3.28 -14.48
C TYR A 258 4.89 -2.33 -14.14
N LEU A 259 3.77 -2.48 -14.84
CA LEU A 259 2.56 -1.66 -14.69
C LEU A 259 1.31 -2.48 -15.03
N ALA A 260 0.13 -1.93 -14.75
CA ALA A 260 -1.12 -2.59 -15.13
C ALA A 260 -1.17 -2.88 -16.65
N ASN A 261 -1.57 -4.10 -17.00
CA ASN A 261 -1.47 -4.61 -18.37
C ASN A 261 -2.26 -3.82 -19.41
N ASN A 262 -3.26 -3.08 -18.99
CA ASN A 262 -4.15 -2.27 -19.83
C ASN A 262 -3.65 -0.84 -20.07
N LEU A 263 -2.54 -0.42 -19.42
CA LEU A 263 -1.97 0.91 -19.64
C LEU A 263 -1.17 0.95 -20.93
N ASN A 264 -1.13 2.10 -21.57
CA ASN A 264 -0.40 2.29 -22.82
C ASN A 264 1.02 2.84 -22.58
N ILE A 265 1.98 2.40 -23.39
CA ILE A 265 3.34 2.96 -23.45
C ILE A 265 3.64 3.31 -24.89
N VAL A 266 4.00 4.57 -25.13
CA VAL A 266 4.40 5.07 -26.43
C VAL A 266 5.90 5.40 -26.40
N LYS A 267 6.67 4.79 -27.30
CA LYS A 267 8.09 5.14 -27.54
C LYS A 267 8.15 6.18 -28.65
N THR A 268 8.85 7.29 -28.42
CA THR A 268 8.95 8.40 -29.38
C THR A 268 10.33 9.07 -29.31
N GLY A 269 10.62 9.99 -30.24
CA GLY A 269 11.81 10.84 -30.19
C GLY A 269 11.70 11.93 -29.13
N LEU A 270 12.84 12.58 -28.86
CA LEU A 270 12.91 13.72 -27.93
C LEU A 270 12.21 14.98 -28.46
N ASP A 271 12.01 15.08 -29.77
CA ASP A 271 11.30 16.18 -30.45
C ASP A 271 9.79 16.25 -30.10
N ASN A 272 9.21 15.14 -29.67
CA ASN A 272 7.84 15.14 -29.19
C ASN A 272 7.70 16.03 -27.92
N SER A 273 6.83 17.04 -27.98
CA SER A 273 6.65 18.04 -26.90
C SER A 273 5.73 17.58 -25.77
N LYS A 274 5.06 16.42 -25.92
CA LYS A 274 4.05 15.97 -24.94
C LYS A 274 4.63 15.81 -23.54
N LEU A 275 3.99 16.40 -22.54
CA LEU A 275 4.37 16.42 -21.11
C LEU A 275 5.70 17.15 -20.81
N ARG A 276 6.30 17.88 -21.75
CA ARG A 276 7.62 18.47 -21.59
C ARG A 276 7.64 19.71 -20.69
N ASN A 277 6.49 20.34 -20.52
CA ASN A 277 6.30 21.52 -19.67
C ASN A 277 5.80 21.19 -18.27
N ASP A 278 5.69 19.90 -17.94
CA ASP A 278 5.19 19.44 -16.65
C ASP A 278 6.32 19.35 -15.62
N ILE A 279 5.98 18.86 -14.42
CA ILE A 279 6.92 18.76 -13.30
C ILE A 279 8.06 17.81 -13.66
N LYS A 280 9.30 18.34 -13.70
CA LYS A 280 10.53 17.62 -14.06
C LYS A 280 11.27 17.12 -12.83
N LYS A 281 11.75 15.87 -12.88
CA LYS A 281 12.73 15.29 -11.95
C LYS A 281 13.85 14.62 -12.74
N GLU A 282 15.10 14.83 -12.34
CA GLU A 282 16.30 14.28 -13.00
C GLU A 282 16.91 13.16 -12.15
N PHE A 283 17.31 12.07 -12.81
CA PHE A 283 17.94 10.94 -12.14
C PHE A 283 19.22 10.52 -12.84
N LYS A 284 20.27 10.29 -12.03
CA LYS A 284 21.52 9.65 -12.44
C LYS A 284 21.56 8.27 -11.79
N LEU A 285 21.19 7.26 -12.54
CA LEU A 285 21.07 5.89 -12.04
C LEU A 285 22.36 5.12 -12.21
N PRO A 286 22.91 4.51 -11.16
CA PRO A 286 23.88 3.43 -11.29
C PRO A 286 23.28 2.21 -12.01
N LYS A 287 24.09 1.20 -12.31
CA LYS A 287 23.60 -0.10 -12.80
C LYS A 287 22.65 -0.76 -11.80
N ASN A 288 21.73 -1.56 -12.34
CA ASN A 288 20.81 -2.40 -11.56
C ASN A 288 19.91 -1.61 -10.59
N LYS A 289 19.31 -0.53 -11.09
CA LYS A 289 18.34 0.27 -10.34
C LYS A 289 16.96 0.18 -10.96
N ASP A 290 15.95 0.22 -10.08
CA ASP A 290 14.57 0.49 -10.45
C ASP A 290 14.26 1.97 -10.24
N ILE A 291 13.47 2.57 -11.14
CA ILE A 291 12.72 3.80 -10.87
C ILE A 291 11.31 3.40 -10.49
N VAL A 292 10.85 3.87 -9.36
CA VAL A 292 9.48 3.69 -8.88
C VAL A 292 8.70 4.98 -9.06
N ILE A 293 7.57 4.90 -9.74
CA ILE A 293 6.56 5.96 -9.82
C ILE A 293 5.40 5.48 -8.97
N GLU A 294 5.24 6.09 -7.80
CA GLU A 294 4.40 5.56 -6.74
C GLU A 294 2.96 5.29 -7.19
N ASP A 295 2.52 4.04 -6.97
CA ASP A 295 1.21 3.49 -7.35
C ASP A 295 0.88 3.47 -8.85
N LEU A 296 1.84 3.78 -9.73
CA LEU A 296 1.67 3.64 -11.17
C LEU A 296 2.47 2.47 -11.74
N CYS A 297 3.79 2.47 -11.51
CA CYS A 297 4.70 1.47 -12.08
C CYS A 297 6.07 1.48 -11.41
N PHE A 298 6.86 0.46 -11.69
CA PHE A 298 8.31 0.57 -11.56
C PHE A 298 9.01 0.11 -12.83
N ILE A 299 10.21 0.64 -13.07
CA ILE A 299 10.98 0.43 -14.27
C ILE A 299 12.37 -0.04 -13.87
N LYS A 300 12.71 -1.25 -14.26
CA LYS A 300 14.01 -1.86 -14.05
C LYS A 300 14.98 -1.37 -15.13
N PHE A 301 16.12 -0.81 -14.73
CA PHE A 301 17.26 -0.47 -15.58
C PHE A 301 18.39 -1.45 -15.32
N THR A 302 19.00 -1.99 -16.41
CA THR A 302 20.13 -2.93 -16.28
C THR A 302 21.48 -2.22 -16.29
N GLU A 303 21.59 -1.12 -17.02
CA GLU A 303 22.81 -0.32 -17.12
C GLU A 303 22.61 1.05 -16.47
N ALA A 304 23.72 1.73 -16.19
CA ALA A 304 23.68 3.11 -15.69
C ALA A 304 22.96 4.01 -16.71
N ALA A 305 22.17 4.95 -16.21
CA ALA A 305 21.38 5.83 -17.06
C ALA A 305 21.23 7.24 -16.47
N ASN A 306 21.24 8.24 -17.35
CA ASN A 306 20.72 9.56 -17.04
C ASN A 306 19.34 9.66 -17.68
N ILE A 307 18.34 10.04 -16.90
CA ILE A 307 16.96 10.16 -17.34
C ILE A 307 16.31 11.42 -16.76
N ASP A 308 15.43 12.01 -17.54
CA ASP A 308 14.53 13.07 -17.10
C ASP A 308 13.10 12.52 -17.06
N ILE A 309 12.41 12.73 -15.96
CA ILE A 309 11.03 12.28 -15.82
C ILE A 309 10.13 13.50 -15.65
N TYR A 310 9.11 13.58 -16.50
CA TYR A 310 8.09 14.62 -16.47
C TYR A 310 6.76 13.99 -16.10
N SER A 311 5.99 14.63 -15.22
CA SER A 311 4.70 14.15 -14.77
C SER A 311 3.66 15.27 -14.65
N LEU A 312 2.41 14.97 -15.00
CA LEU A 312 1.28 15.89 -14.88
C LEU A 312 1.01 16.32 -13.44
N TYR A 313 1.41 15.49 -12.47
CA TYR A 313 1.12 15.69 -11.05
C TYR A 313 2.42 15.69 -10.25
N ASN A 314 2.41 16.40 -9.12
CA ASN A 314 3.49 16.27 -8.14
C ASN A 314 3.34 14.91 -7.43
N ILE A 315 4.10 13.92 -7.92
CA ILE A 315 4.07 12.54 -7.44
C ILE A 315 5.45 12.10 -6.93
N ASN A 316 5.46 11.11 -6.06
CA ASN A 316 6.70 10.51 -5.60
C ASN A 316 7.31 9.66 -6.70
N ILE A 317 8.54 10.02 -7.06
CA ILE A 317 9.39 9.26 -7.97
C ILE A 317 10.73 9.10 -7.26
N TYR A 318 11.18 7.87 -7.12
CA TYR A 318 12.43 7.54 -6.43
C TYR A 318 13.11 6.33 -7.06
N ASP A 319 14.41 6.20 -6.84
CA ASP A 319 15.16 5.02 -7.24
C ASP A 319 15.30 4.03 -6.07
N ARG A 320 15.45 2.77 -6.42
CA ARG A 320 15.82 1.69 -5.51
C ARG A 320 16.70 0.68 -6.23
N ASP A 321 17.37 -0.21 -5.49
CA ASP A 321 18.02 -1.37 -6.11
C ASP A 321 16.98 -2.26 -6.79
N ASN A 322 17.38 -2.97 -7.83
CA ASN A 322 16.47 -3.87 -8.54
C ASN A 322 15.82 -4.86 -7.56
N LEU A 323 14.49 -4.86 -7.53
CA LEU A 323 13.71 -5.76 -6.69
C LEU A 323 13.72 -7.20 -7.24
N ILE A 324 13.79 -7.34 -8.57
CA ILE A 324 13.71 -8.61 -9.29
C ILE A 324 14.70 -8.67 -10.46
#